data_250d9edf00876c450e5ebbc7cc2f41b9
#
_entry.id   250d9edf00876c450e5ebbc7cc2f41b9
#
_cell.length_a   1.000
_cell.length_b   1.000
_cell.length_c   1.000
_cell.angle_alpha   90.00
_cell.angle_beta   90.00
_cell.angle_gamma   90.00
#
_symmetry.space_group_name_H-M   'P 1'
#
loop_
_entity.id
_entity.type
_entity.pdbx_description
1 polymer ?
#
loop_
_entity_poly.entity_id
_entity_poly.type
_entity_poly.pdbx_seq_one_letter_code
_entity_poly.pdbx_strand_id
1 'polypeptide(L)'
;CLNDSVTAFERLEHDYIHQHYEPLPGQKRVSAEQVSDAFGQSLQAFYGGRIAEVLNHPRYRLHIVTSHGRHILHRENPFTTPLGYAGAFLSNAVHRRALGGWLERVMFSGQCANLPFDTQDFRTRALGLTEGNFMPALQASCSIPFALKAVHDIPGAPGGAYWDGGITDYHLHLNWTAPAQGTERAIVLYPHFQQNVVPGWLDKALKWRHGATPFLDNTIVLAPNPEWVKTLPNGKLPDRKDFMTYDRDLAGRVKVWNTAARASQQLADEFGHWLQNPISSMVQPL
;
A
#
# COMPACT_ATOMS: atom_id res chain seq x y z
N CYS A 1 -9.00 13.96 7.36
CA CYS A 1 -7.59 13.70 7.70
C CYS A 1 -6.73 14.96 7.63
N LEU A 2 -6.88 15.78 6.61
CA LEU A 2 -5.92 16.87 6.35
C LEU A 2 -6.17 18.12 7.19
N ASN A 3 -7.42 18.39 7.58
CA ASN A 3 -7.81 19.55 8.39
C ASN A 3 -8.01 19.21 9.89
N ASP A 4 -8.20 17.93 10.19
CA ASP A 4 -8.30 17.39 11.55
C ASP A 4 -7.60 16.03 11.57
N SER A 5 -6.26 16.08 11.53
CA SER A 5 -5.44 14.89 11.37
C SER A 5 -5.50 13.97 12.60
N VAL A 6 -5.56 14.52 13.78
CA VAL A 6 -5.56 13.73 15.05
C VAL A 6 -6.82 12.87 15.11
N THR A 7 -8.01 13.48 15.06
CA THR A 7 -9.29 12.76 15.11
C THR A 7 -9.43 11.75 13.96
N ALA A 8 -8.93 12.10 12.78
CA ALA A 8 -8.99 11.19 11.63
C ALA A 8 -8.06 9.98 11.79
N PHE A 9 -6.86 10.16 12.36
CA PHE A 9 -5.96 9.04 12.66
C PHE A 9 -6.48 8.17 13.79
N GLU A 10 -7.00 8.76 14.86
CA GLU A 10 -7.66 8.01 15.96
C GLU A 10 -8.81 7.15 15.43
N ARG A 11 -9.66 7.71 14.57
CA ARG A 11 -10.74 6.96 13.93
C ARG A 11 -10.21 5.84 13.05
N LEU A 12 -9.20 6.12 12.20
CA LEU A 12 -8.60 5.12 11.32
C LEU A 12 -7.97 3.98 12.12
N GLU A 13 -7.24 4.30 13.19
CA GLU A 13 -6.65 3.32 14.10
C GLU A 13 -7.73 2.45 14.74
N HIS A 14 -8.75 3.09 15.32
CA HIS A 14 -9.87 2.39 15.94
C HIS A 14 -10.56 1.45 14.95
N ASP A 15 -10.98 1.97 13.81
CA ASP A 15 -11.75 1.21 12.81
C ASP A 15 -10.90 0.05 12.24
N TYR A 16 -9.60 0.26 12.03
CA TYR A 16 -8.69 -0.78 11.54
C TYR A 16 -8.43 -1.87 12.57
N ILE A 17 -8.22 -1.51 13.84
CA ILE A 17 -7.96 -2.48 14.92
C ILE A 17 -9.21 -3.31 15.22
N HIS A 18 -10.40 -2.70 15.17
CA HIS A 18 -11.67 -3.34 15.52
C HIS A 18 -12.37 -4.00 14.35
N GLN A 19 -11.84 -3.87 13.10
CA GLN A 19 -12.51 -4.49 11.97
C GLN A 19 -12.68 -6.00 12.18
N HIS A 20 -13.88 -6.49 11.87
CA HIS A 20 -14.25 -7.88 12.05
C HIS A 20 -15.13 -8.33 10.89
N TYR A 21 -14.95 -9.56 10.46
CA TYR A 21 -15.71 -10.16 9.38
C TYR A 21 -16.28 -11.49 9.85
N GLU A 22 -17.58 -11.64 9.80
CA GLU A 22 -18.26 -12.89 10.13
C GLU A 22 -18.78 -13.58 8.86
N PRO A 23 -18.69 -14.91 8.76
CA PRO A 23 -19.31 -15.64 7.66
C PRO A 23 -20.82 -15.40 7.65
N LEU A 24 -21.41 -15.22 6.47
CA LEU A 24 -22.86 -15.16 6.34
C LEU A 24 -23.52 -16.49 6.75
N PRO A 25 -24.80 -16.46 7.17
CA PRO A 25 -25.53 -17.66 7.52
C PRO A 25 -25.41 -18.74 6.45
N GLY A 26 -24.99 -19.93 6.84
CA GLY A 26 -24.74 -21.07 5.93
C GLY A 26 -23.37 -21.11 5.28
N GLN A 27 -22.52 -20.10 5.46
CA GLN A 27 -21.13 -20.12 5.00
C GLN A 27 -20.16 -20.59 6.09
N LYS A 28 -19.15 -21.35 5.70
CA LYS A 28 -18.07 -21.78 6.62
C LYS A 28 -16.95 -20.76 6.78
N ARG A 29 -16.80 -19.85 5.82
CA ARG A 29 -15.74 -18.83 5.77
C ARG A 29 -16.28 -17.55 5.13
N VAL A 30 -15.67 -16.43 5.50
CA VAL A 30 -15.90 -15.15 4.84
C VAL A 30 -15.43 -15.20 3.39
N SER A 31 -16.25 -14.75 2.45
CA SER A 31 -15.87 -14.69 1.02
C SER A 31 -15.08 -13.42 0.69
N ALA A 32 -14.29 -13.46 -0.38
CA ALA A 32 -13.57 -12.30 -0.89
C ALA A 32 -14.53 -11.15 -1.28
N GLU A 33 -15.71 -11.49 -1.79
CA GLU A 33 -16.75 -10.52 -2.14
C GLU A 33 -17.26 -9.78 -0.89
N GLN A 34 -17.60 -10.54 0.15
CA GLN A 34 -18.05 -9.99 1.44
C GLN A 34 -17.00 -9.04 2.06
N VAL A 35 -15.71 -9.42 2.02
CA VAL A 35 -14.63 -8.54 2.51
C VAL A 35 -14.51 -7.29 1.65
N SER A 36 -14.60 -7.42 0.32
CA SER A 36 -14.52 -6.30 -0.61
C SER A 36 -15.67 -5.29 -0.40
N ASP A 37 -16.90 -5.80 -0.20
CA ASP A 37 -18.07 -4.96 0.03
C ASP A 37 -17.97 -4.20 1.36
N ALA A 38 -17.60 -4.91 2.44
CA ALA A 38 -17.40 -4.30 3.74
C ALA A 38 -16.28 -3.25 3.73
N PHE A 39 -15.20 -3.53 3.00
CA PHE A 39 -14.11 -2.57 2.82
C PHE A 39 -14.56 -1.34 2.02
N GLY A 40 -15.31 -1.51 0.94
CA GLY A 40 -15.90 -0.42 0.17
C GLY A 40 -16.83 0.45 1.01
N GLN A 41 -17.66 -0.15 1.88
CA GLN A 41 -18.50 0.59 2.83
C GLN A 41 -17.67 1.39 3.83
N SER A 42 -16.58 0.83 4.35
CA SER A 42 -15.65 1.52 5.25
C SER A 42 -14.99 2.73 4.58
N LEU A 43 -14.55 2.58 3.32
CA LEU A 43 -14.02 3.68 2.54
C LEU A 43 -15.06 4.79 2.32
N GLN A 44 -16.30 4.41 1.98
CA GLN A 44 -17.40 5.36 1.80
C GLN A 44 -17.72 6.11 3.10
N ALA A 45 -17.75 5.42 4.23
CA ALA A 45 -17.98 6.02 5.52
C ALA A 45 -16.87 6.99 5.93
N PHE A 46 -15.61 6.71 5.53
CA PHE A 46 -14.46 7.54 5.89
C PHE A 46 -14.28 8.75 4.96
N TYR A 47 -14.41 8.56 3.65
CA TYR A 47 -14.11 9.58 2.63
C TYR A 47 -15.32 10.19 1.94
N GLY A 48 -16.49 9.52 1.92
CA GLY A 48 -17.61 9.85 1.03
C GLY A 48 -18.08 11.30 1.05
N GLY A 49 -18.06 11.95 2.21
CA GLY A 49 -18.40 13.38 2.34
C GLY A 49 -17.22 14.35 2.16
N ARG A 50 -15.99 13.87 1.89
CA ARG A 50 -14.77 14.67 1.92
C ARG A 50 -13.88 14.51 0.68
N ILE A 51 -14.36 13.87 -0.37
CA ILE A 51 -13.56 13.64 -1.58
C ILE A 51 -13.09 14.95 -2.20
N ALA A 52 -13.99 15.91 -2.35
CA ALA A 52 -13.64 17.22 -2.90
C ALA A 52 -12.57 17.96 -2.07
N GLU A 53 -12.61 17.82 -0.74
CA GLU A 53 -11.61 18.38 0.17
C GLU A 53 -10.22 17.75 -0.07
N VAL A 54 -10.16 16.44 -0.25
CA VAL A 54 -8.91 15.71 -0.55
C VAL A 54 -8.36 16.13 -1.91
N LEU A 55 -9.21 16.15 -2.94
CA LEU A 55 -8.81 16.49 -4.32
C LEU A 55 -8.31 17.93 -4.47
N ASN A 56 -8.89 18.86 -3.73
CA ASN A 56 -8.58 20.29 -3.83
C ASN A 56 -7.65 20.79 -2.73
N HIS A 57 -7.01 19.90 -1.97
CA HIS A 57 -6.16 20.31 -0.86
C HIS A 57 -4.97 21.16 -1.36
N PRO A 58 -4.70 22.36 -0.77
CA PRO A 58 -3.71 23.30 -1.32
C PRO A 58 -2.27 22.82 -1.23
N ARG A 59 -1.95 22.00 -0.22
CA ARG A 59 -0.58 21.56 0.08
C ARG A 59 -0.31 20.11 -0.29
N TYR A 60 -1.25 19.19 0.00
CA TYR A 60 -1.05 17.75 -0.16
C TYR A 60 -1.61 17.25 -1.49
N ARG A 61 -0.94 16.28 -2.06
CA ARG A 61 -1.37 15.61 -3.30
C ARG A 61 -1.51 14.13 -3.03
N LEU A 62 -2.63 13.57 -3.41
CA LEU A 62 -2.88 12.14 -3.31
C LEU A 62 -2.53 11.47 -4.64
N HIS A 63 -1.72 10.42 -4.56
CA HIS A 63 -1.40 9.53 -5.66
C HIS A 63 -1.83 8.11 -5.28
N ILE A 64 -2.71 7.51 -6.06
CA ILE A 64 -3.21 6.15 -5.83
C ILE A 64 -2.58 5.24 -6.88
N VAL A 65 -1.83 4.23 -6.42
CA VAL A 65 -1.21 3.21 -7.27
C VAL A 65 -2.14 2.03 -7.41
N THR A 66 -2.37 1.57 -8.64
CA THR A 66 -3.12 0.34 -8.93
C THR A 66 -2.37 -0.49 -9.98
N SER A 67 -2.63 -1.79 -10.00
CA SER A 67 -2.12 -2.70 -11.02
C SER A 67 -3.23 -3.11 -11.97
N HIS A 68 -3.22 -2.62 -13.21
CA HIS A 68 -4.19 -2.95 -14.24
C HIS A 68 -3.80 -4.24 -14.97
N GLY A 69 -4.69 -5.20 -15.01
CA GLY A 69 -4.49 -6.48 -15.66
C GLY A 69 -4.57 -6.41 -17.17
N ARG A 70 -3.69 -7.14 -17.86
CA ARG A 70 -3.61 -7.24 -19.32
C ARG A 70 -3.84 -8.68 -19.76
N HIS A 71 -4.23 -8.87 -21.02
CA HIS A 71 -4.46 -10.20 -21.59
C HIS A 71 -5.42 -11.03 -20.72
N ILE A 72 -4.99 -12.20 -20.26
CA ILE A 72 -5.82 -13.06 -19.40
C ILE A 72 -6.08 -12.49 -18.00
N LEU A 73 -5.31 -11.49 -17.57
CA LEU A 73 -5.57 -10.73 -16.35
C LEU A 73 -6.51 -9.54 -16.58
N HIS A 74 -7.00 -9.30 -17.80
CA HIS A 74 -7.93 -8.21 -18.10
C HIS A 74 -9.30 -8.36 -17.41
N ARG A 75 -9.68 -9.58 -17.07
CA ARG A 75 -10.88 -9.87 -16.26
C ARG A 75 -10.54 -10.88 -15.18
N GLU A 76 -11.09 -10.66 -13.99
CA GLU A 76 -10.94 -11.61 -12.89
C GLU A 76 -11.73 -12.90 -13.22
N ASN A 77 -11.04 -14.04 -13.12
CA ASN A 77 -11.63 -15.35 -13.36
C ASN A 77 -10.95 -16.41 -12.47
N PRO A 78 -11.70 -17.34 -11.87
CA PRO A 78 -11.14 -18.34 -10.95
C PRO A 78 -10.03 -19.21 -11.54
N PHE A 79 -10.01 -19.43 -12.85
CA PHE A 79 -9.04 -20.29 -13.53
C PHE A 79 -7.92 -19.49 -14.20
N THR A 80 -8.25 -18.44 -14.93
CA THR A 80 -7.25 -17.69 -15.71
C THR A 80 -6.46 -16.70 -14.84
N THR A 81 -7.03 -16.17 -13.77
CA THR A 81 -6.31 -15.25 -12.86
C THR A 81 -5.11 -15.92 -12.21
N PRO A 82 -5.20 -17.12 -11.60
CA PRO A 82 -4.03 -17.81 -11.04
C PRO A 82 -2.97 -18.11 -12.11
N LEU A 83 -3.38 -18.53 -13.31
CA LEU A 83 -2.47 -18.81 -14.42
C LEU A 83 -1.76 -17.52 -14.89
N GLY A 84 -2.49 -16.42 -14.98
CA GLY A 84 -1.93 -15.12 -15.33
C GLY A 84 -0.90 -14.63 -14.31
N TYR A 85 -1.16 -14.78 -13.01
CA TYR A 85 -0.20 -14.43 -11.97
C TYR A 85 1.01 -15.37 -11.95
N ALA A 86 0.85 -16.65 -12.26
CA ALA A 86 1.99 -17.56 -12.42
C ALA A 86 2.89 -17.13 -13.60
N GLY A 87 2.31 -16.79 -14.75
CA GLY A 87 3.04 -16.25 -15.90
C GLY A 87 3.72 -14.91 -15.57
N ALA A 88 3.02 -14.03 -14.88
CA ALA A 88 3.55 -12.75 -14.42
C ALA A 88 4.75 -12.95 -13.48
N PHE A 89 4.68 -13.90 -12.53
CA PHE A 89 5.78 -14.23 -11.64
C PHE A 89 6.99 -14.77 -12.39
N LEU A 90 6.82 -15.71 -13.31
CA LEU A 90 7.92 -16.27 -14.11
C LEU A 90 8.58 -15.19 -14.98
N SER A 91 7.79 -14.36 -15.64
CA SER A 91 8.30 -13.23 -16.43
C SER A 91 9.06 -12.24 -15.56
N ASN A 92 8.52 -11.90 -14.37
CA ASN A 92 9.17 -11.04 -13.41
C ASN A 92 10.49 -11.64 -12.88
N ALA A 93 10.54 -12.95 -12.63
CA ALA A 93 11.75 -13.62 -12.16
C ALA A 93 12.92 -13.49 -13.16
N VAL A 94 12.61 -13.53 -14.45
CA VAL A 94 13.61 -13.30 -15.52
C VAL A 94 14.01 -11.82 -15.58
N HIS A 95 13.05 -10.93 -15.72
CA HIS A 95 13.30 -9.50 -15.81
C HIS A 95 12.08 -8.69 -15.39
N ARG A 96 12.25 -7.73 -14.45
CA ARG A 96 11.13 -6.95 -13.90
C ARG A 96 10.29 -6.23 -14.97
N ARG A 97 10.92 -5.67 -16.02
CA ARG A 97 10.18 -5.02 -17.13
C ARG A 97 9.25 -5.99 -17.89
N ALA A 98 9.56 -7.29 -17.90
CA ALA A 98 8.71 -8.29 -18.57
C ALA A 98 7.34 -8.47 -17.86
N LEU A 99 7.26 -8.12 -16.57
CA LEU A 99 5.99 -8.04 -15.85
C LEU A 99 5.03 -7.05 -16.52
N GLY A 100 5.53 -6.01 -17.20
CA GLY A 100 4.74 -5.04 -17.97
C GLY A 100 3.95 -5.65 -19.15
N GLY A 101 4.25 -6.90 -19.54
CA GLY A 101 3.41 -7.69 -20.46
C GLY A 101 2.09 -8.14 -19.82
N TRP A 102 2.06 -8.36 -18.52
CA TRP A 102 0.93 -8.90 -17.76
C TRP A 102 0.15 -7.83 -16.99
N LEU A 103 0.86 -6.84 -16.47
CA LEU A 103 0.32 -5.79 -15.61
C LEU A 103 0.83 -4.42 -16.07
N GLU A 104 0.02 -3.40 -15.89
CA GLU A 104 0.37 -1.99 -16.10
C GLU A 104 0.19 -1.25 -14.79
N ARG A 105 1.20 -0.48 -14.36
CA ARG A 105 1.05 0.47 -13.25
C ARG A 105 0.10 1.58 -13.68
N VAL A 106 -1.00 1.78 -12.99
CA VAL A 106 -1.91 2.90 -13.22
C VAL A 106 -1.93 3.79 -11.99
N MET A 107 -1.53 5.05 -12.21
CA MET A 107 -1.45 6.07 -11.17
C MET A 107 -2.61 7.04 -11.34
N PHE A 108 -3.48 7.12 -10.33
CA PHE A 108 -4.50 8.16 -10.26
C PHE A 108 -3.97 9.30 -9.38
N SER A 109 -3.84 10.50 -9.95
CA SER A 109 -3.18 11.63 -9.29
C SER A 109 -4.10 12.85 -9.24
N GLY A 110 -4.23 13.46 -8.06
CA GLY A 110 -5.00 14.68 -7.88
C GLY A 110 -4.37 15.87 -8.62
N GLN A 111 -5.21 16.75 -9.18
CA GLN A 111 -4.83 18.01 -9.85
C GLN A 111 -3.84 17.85 -11.02
N CYS A 112 -3.86 16.71 -11.74
CA CYS A 112 -2.96 16.44 -12.88
C CYS A 112 -1.48 16.71 -12.56
N ALA A 113 -1.09 16.58 -11.30
CA ALA A 113 0.25 16.87 -10.85
C ALA A 113 1.27 15.94 -11.52
N ASN A 114 2.43 16.47 -11.86
CA ASN A 114 3.57 15.64 -12.21
C ASN A 114 3.84 14.66 -11.07
N LEU A 115 4.11 13.40 -11.42
CA LEU A 115 4.46 12.40 -10.43
C LEU A 115 5.79 12.79 -9.77
N PRO A 116 5.95 12.57 -8.46
CA PRO A 116 7.18 12.91 -7.75
C PRO A 116 8.32 11.90 -7.99
N PHE A 117 8.19 11.05 -9.00
CA PHE A 117 9.16 10.01 -9.37
C PHE A 117 9.12 9.77 -10.88
N ASP A 118 10.20 9.21 -11.42
CA ASP A 118 10.27 8.79 -12.82
C ASP A 118 9.50 7.47 -13.03
N THR A 119 8.87 7.35 -14.19
CA THR A 119 8.04 6.21 -14.58
C THR A 119 8.59 5.37 -15.73
N GLN A 120 9.84 5.65 -16.16
CA GLN A 120 10.48 4.93 -17.28
C GLN A 120 10.96 3.52 -16.89
N ASP A 121 10.97 3.20 -15.60
CA ASP A 121 11.37 1.90 -15.07
C ASP A 121 10.39 0.79 -15.41
N PHE A 122 9.10 1.13 -15.52
CA PHE A 122 8.01 0.19 -15.71
C PHE A 122 6.90 0.78 -16.58
N ARG A 123 6.08 -0.08 -17.22
CA ARG A 123 4.92 0.36 -18.00
C ARG A 123 3.93 1.08 -17.08
N THR A 124 3.84 2.38 -17.23
CA THR A 124 3.04 3.26 -16.36
C THR A 124 2.07 4.10 -17.17
N ARG A 125 0.87 4.30 -16.61
CA ARG A 125 -0.14 5.23 -17.08
C ARG A 125 -0.53 6.19 -15.97
N ALA A 126 -0.38 7.48 -16.19
CA ALA A 126 -0.84 8.51 -15.28
C ALA A 126 -2.23 9.00 -15.72
N LEU A 127 -3.16 9.08 -14.77
CA LEU A 127 -4.54 9.49 -14.97
C LEU A 127 -4.94 10.52 -13.90
N GLY A 128 -5.88 11.40 -14.24
CA GLY A 128 -6.45 12.34 -13.28
C GLY A 128 -7.33 11.61 -12.27
N LEU A 129 -7.11 11.90 -10.98
CA LEU A 129 -8.00 11.50 -9.90
C LEU A 129 -9.16 12.50 -9.83
N THR A 130 -10.37 11.99 -9.90
CA THR A 130 -11.63 12.75 -9.94
C THR A 130 -12.59 12.21 -8.87
N GLU A 131 -13.65 12.94 -8.57
CA GLU A 131 -14.70 12.43 -7.66
C GLU A 131 -15.29 11.10 -8.14
N GLY A 132 -15.45 10.94 -9.46
CA GLY A 132 -16.05 9.74 -10.06
C GLY A 132 -15.17 8.49 -9.99
N ASN A 133 -13.85 8.63 -9.93
CA ASN A 133 -12.93 7.49 -9.87
C ASN A 133 -12.21 7.34 -8.53
N PHE A 134 -12.40 8.26 -7.59
CA PHE A 134 -11.71 8.25 -6.28
C PHE A 134 -11.94 6.94 -5.52
N MET A 135 -13.21 6.60 -5.26
CA MET A 135 -13.55 5.40 -4.48
C MET A 135 -13.13 4.11 -5.18
N PRO A 136 -13.45 3.89 -6.46
CA PRO A 136 -13.03 2.65 -7.12
C PRO A 136 -11.50 2.56 -7.28
N ALA A 137 -10.77 3.65 -7.49
CA ALA A 137 -9.31 3.62 -7.53
C ALA A 137 -8.71 3.29 -6.17
N LEU A 138 -9.24 3.87 -5.09
CA LEU A 138 -8.78 3.61 -3.73
C LEU A 138 -9.07 2.16 -3.31
N GLN A 139 -10.26 1.65 -3.63
CA GLN A 139 -10.61 0.25 -3.39
C GLN A 139 -9.71 -0.70 -4.19
N ALA A 140 -9.45 -0.41 -5.46
CA ALA A 140 -8.56 -1.20 -6.30
C ALA A 140 -7.15 -1.26 -5.74
N SER A 141 -6.63 -0.13 -5.24
CA SER A 141 -5.29 -0.03 -4.64
C SER A 141 -5.09 -0.95 -3.42
N CYS A 142 -6.18 -1.40 -2.81
CA CYS A 142 -6.17 -2.32 -1.67
C CYS A 142 -6.69 -3.72 -2.02
N SER A 143 -7.07 -3.96 -3.28
CA SER A 143 -7.66 -5.24 -3.73
C SER A 143 -6.59 -6.30 -3.97
N ILE A 144 -6.18 -6.96 -2.88
CA ILE A 144 -5.17 -8.03 -2.93
C ILE A 144 -5.74 -9.24 -3.69
N PRO A 145 -5.07 -9.74 -4.75
CA PRO A 145 -5.52 -10.90 -5.48
C PRO A 145 -5.82 -12.10 -4.59
N PHE A 146 -6.87 -12.82 -4.90
CA PHE A 146 -7.36 -14.01 -4.18
C PHE A 146 -7.93 -13.75 -2.78
N ALA A 147 -7.65 -12.59 -2.17
CA ALA A 147 -8.19 -12.19 -0.87
C ALA A 147 -9.37 -11.23 -1.01
N LEU A 148 -9.31 -10.33 -1.99
CA LEU A 148 -10.36 -9.38 -2.36
C LEU A 148 -10.67 -9.50 -3.85
N LYS A 149 -11.82 -8.97 -4.25
CA LYS A 149 -12.21 -8.88 -5.66
C LYS A 149 -11.47 -7.77 -6.38
N ALA A 150 -11.16 -8.00 -7.66
CA ALA A 150 -10.69 -6.94 -8.53
C ALA A 150 -11.79 -5.88 -8.71
N VAL A 151 -11.38 -4.62 -8.83
CA VAL A 151 -12.28 -3.55 -9.26
C VAL A 151 -12.21 -3.45 -10.78
N HIS A 152 -13.38 -3.47 -11.43
CA HIS A 152 -13.44 -3.45 -12.89
C HIS A 152 -13.87 -2.09 -13.42
N ASP A 153 -13.32 -1.73 -14.59
CA ASP A 153 -13.82 -0.64 -15.43
C ASP A 153 -13.92 0.71 -14.70
N ILE A 154 -12.82 1.13 -14.06
CA ILE A 154 -12.75 2.39 -13.29
C ILE A 154 -13.03 3.58 -14.23
N PRO A 155 -13.93 4.51 -13.87
CA PRO A 155 -14.27 5.66 -14.72
C PRO A 155 -13.04 6.49 -15.12
N GLY A 156 -12.94 6.80 -16.42
CA GLY A 156 -11.82 7.58 -16.97
C GLY A 156 -10.50 6.82 -17.11
N ALA A 157 -10.51 5.52 -16.87
CA ALA A 157 -9.36 4.64 -17.02
C ALA A 157 -9.62 3.53 -18.08
N PRO A 158 -8.58 2.85 -18.59
CA PRO A 158 -8.78 1.70 -19.48
C PRO A 158 -9.70 0.64 -18.86
N GLY A 159 -10.59 0.06 -19.67
CA GLY A 159 -11.43 -1.04 -19.21
C GLY A 159 -10.61 -2.23 -18.74
N GLY A 160 -11.16 -3.03 -17.82
CA GLY A 160 -10.52 -4.24 -17.31
C GLY A 160 -10.44 -4.31 -15.80
N ALA A 161 -9.69 -5.29 -15.29
CA ALA A 161 -9.52 -5.55 -13.87
C ALA A 161 -8.36 -4.76 -13.29
N TYR A 162 -8.59 -4.16 -12.12
CA TYR A 162 -7.62 -3.42 -11.32
C TYR A 162 -7.45 -4.09 -9.97
N TRP A 163 -6.21 -4.24 -9.55
CA TRP A 163 -5.82 -4.81 -8.27
C TRP A 163 -4.87 -3.90 -7.51
N ASP A 164 -4.49 -4.35 -6.32
CA ASP A 164 -3.56 -3.71 -5.41
C ASP A 164 -2.30 -3.20 -6.13
N GLY A 165 -1.97 -1.94 -5.89
CA GLY A 165 -0.78 -1.31 -6.44
C GLY A 165 0.52 -1.96 -5.98
N GLY A 166 0.51 -2.60 -4.81
CA GLY A 166 1.65 -3.34 -4.28
C GLY A 166 2.08 -4.54 -5.12
N ILE A 167 1.26 -5.00 -6.08
CA ILE A 167 1.66 -6.07 -6.99
C ILE A 167 2.84 -5.61 -7.84
N THR A 168 2.75 -4.40 -8.38
CA THR A 168 3.83 -3.76 -9.15
C THR A 168 4.80 -2.99 -8.26
N ASP A 169 4.34 -2.37 -7.18
CA ASP A 169 5.12 -1.44 -6.36
C ASP A 169 4.89 -1.66 -4.86
N TYR A 170 5.27 -2.84 -4.38
CA TYR A 170 4.93 -3.34 -3.04
C TYR A 170 5.40 -2.41 -1.90
N HIS A 171 6.64 -1.94 -1.97
CA HIS A 171 7.20 -0.98 -1.03
C HIS A 171 7.55 0.34 -1.72
N LEU A 172 6.81 0.73 -2.75
CA LEU A 172 7.03 1.99 -3.48
C LEU A 172 8.49 2.22 -3.84
N HIS A 173 9.18 1.15 -4.32
CA HIS A 173 10.55 1.22 -4.83
C HIS A 173 10.55 1.93 -6.19
N LEU A 174 10.36 3.24 -6.14
CA LEU A 174 10.19 4.12 -7.28
C LEU A 174 11.43 5.03 -7.41
N ASN A 175 11.69 5.53 -8.61
CA ASN A 175 12.81 6.45 -8.82
C ASN A 175 12.48 7.85 -8.31
N TRP A 176 12.72 8.08 -7.03
CA TRP A 176 12.48 9.35 -6.34
C TRP A 176 13.56 10.40 -6.65
N THR A 177 14.65 10.03 -7.34
CA THR A 177 15.73 10.93 -7.74
C THR A 177 15.41 11.74 -8.99
N ALA A 178 14.26 11.46 -9.63
CA ALA A 178 13.80 12.24 -10.77
C ALA A 178 13.65 13.73 -10.40
N PRO A 179 13.94 14.65 -11.31
CA PRO A 179 14.20 16.03 -11.00
C PRO A 179 12.98 16.71 -10.34
N ALA A 180 13.13 17.05 -9.07
CA ALA A 180 12.42 18.19 -8.53
C ALA A 180 12.78 19.39 -9.43
N GLN A 181 11.79 20.13 -9.91
CA GLN A 181 12.04 21.39 -10.61
C GLN A 181 12.69 22.36 -9.60
N GLY A 182 14.00 22.32 -9.46
CA GLY A 182 14.76 23.14 -8.53
C GLY A 182 16.14 22.53 -8.21
N THR A 183 17.03 23.34 -7.67
CA THR A 183 18.41 22.95 -7.32
C THR A 183 18.50 22.17 -6.00
N GLU A 184 17.42 22.06 -5.25
CA GLU A 184 17.38 21.37 -3.97
C GLU A 184 16.97 19.90 -4.16
N ARG A 185 17.78 18.98 -3.66
CA ARG A 185 17.44 17.55 -3.61
C ARG A 185 16.41 17.35 -2.51
N ALA A 186 15.19 17.01 -2.87
CA ALA A 186 14.17 16.63 -1.90
C ALA A 186 14.55 15.30 -1.22
N ILE A 187 14.37 15.23 0.09
CA ILE A 187 14.49 13.98 0.85
C ILE A 187 13.12 13.34 0.93
N VAL A 188 13.05 12.05 0.61
CA VAL A 188 11.86 11.23 0.78
C VAL A 188 11.92 10.56 2.15
N LEU A 189 11.00 10.90 3.03
CA LEU A 189 10.83 10.20 4.30
C LEU A 189 9.87 9.04 4.10
N TYR A 190 10.34 7.82 4.37
CA TYR A 190 9.57 6.61 4.15
C TYR A 190 9.41 5.79 5.46
N PRO A 191 8.38 6.07 6.27
CA PRO A 191 8.04 5.20 7.40
C PRO A 191 7.63 3.82 6.87
N HIS A 192 8.31 2.79 7.37
CA HIS A 192 8.15 1.44 6.87
C HIS A 192 8.17 0.42 8.01
N PHE A 193 7.55 -0.73 7.81
CA PHE A 193 7.46 -1.79 8.83
C PHE A 193 8.69 -2.71 8.89
N GLN A 194 9.62 -2.60 7.95
CA GLN A 194 10.86 -3.38 7.88
C GLN A 194 11.97 -2.60 7.18
N GLN A 195 13.23 -3.01 7.39
CA GLN A 195 14.39 -2.32 6.83
C GLN A 195 14.55 -2.52 5.31
N ASN A 196 14.15 -3.68 4.78
CA ASN A 196 14.31 -3.99 3.37
C ASN A 196 13.19 -3.41 2.51
N VAL A 197 13.53 -2.84 1.37
CA VAL A 197 12.57 -2.34 0.38
C VAL A 197 12.39 -3.35 -0.74
N VAL A 198 11.22 -3.99 -0.80
CA VAL A 198 10.87 -5.01 -1.80
C VAL A 198 10.18 -4.36 -2.98
N PRO A 199 10.68 -4.46 -4.22
CA PRO A 199 10.13 -3.72 -5.36
C PRO A 199 8.66 -4.02 -5.67
N GLY A 200 8.28 -5.28 -5.78
CA GLY A 200 6.90 -5.71 -6.07
C GLY A 200 6.48 -6.92 -5.23
N TRP A 201 5.17 -7.15 -5.13
CA TRP A 201 4.67 -8.30 -4.38
C TRP A 201 5.22 -9.64 -4.90
N LEU A 202 5.40 -9.76 -6.21
CA LEU A 202 6.01 -10.94 -6.85
C LEU A 202 7.51 -11.05 -6.61
N ASP A 203 8.17 -10.00 -6.10
CA ASP A 203 9.60 -10.01 -5.75
C ASP A 203 9.87 -10.52 -4.33
N LYS A 204 8.85 -10.80 -3.52
CA LYS A 204 9.03 -11.26 -2.13
C LYS A 204 9.94 -12.49 -1.99
N ALA A 205 9.89 -13.42 -2.94
CA ALA A 205 10.74 -14.59 -2.98
C ALA A 205 12.13 -14.32 -3.59
N LEU A 206 12.30 -13.19 -4.29
CA LEU A 206 13.52 -12.83 -5.03
C LEU A 206 14.40 -11.92 -4.17
N LYS A 207 14.95 -12.46 -3.08
CA LYS A 207 15.66 -11.69 -2.04
C LYS A 207 16.85 -10.87 -2.57
N TRP A 208 17.45 -11.27 -3.68
CA TRP A 208 18.54 -10.52 -4.31
C TRP A 208 18.10 -9.18 -4.92
N ARG A 209 16.80 -8.89 -4.95
CA ARG A 209 16.22 -7.62 -5.42
C ARG A 209 15.85 -6.67 -4.29
N HIS A 210 16.07 -7.05 -3.03
CA HIS A 210 15.65 -6.28 -1.86
C HIS A 210 16.70 -5.27 -1.38
N GLY A 211 17.83 -5.16 -2.06
CA GLY A 211 18.90 -4.24 -1.71
C GLY A 211 18.64 -2.81 -2.17
N ALA A 212 19.51 -1.92 -1.71
CA ALA A 212 19.54 -0.54 -2.16
C ALA A 212 19.75 -0.42 -3.67
N THR A 213 19.14 0.58 -4.25
CA THR A 213 19.33 0.96 -5.66
C THR A 213 19.43 2.48 -5.77
N PRO A 214 19.98 3.04 -6.86
CA PRO A 214 20.03 4.48 -7.08
C PRO A 214 18.66 5.18 -7.00
N PHE A 215 17.56 4.45 -7.13
CA PHE A 215 16.21 4.99 -6.98
C PHE A 215 15.90 5.50 -5.57
N LEU A 216 16.63 5.01 -4.58
CA LEU A 216 16.42 5.31 -3.17
C LEU A 216 17.53 6.20 -2.58
N ASP A 217 18.42 6.76 -3.39
CA ASP A 217 19.59 7.55 -2.93
C ASP A 217 19.18 8.79 -2.12
N ASN A 218 17.97 9.29 -2.28
CA ASN A 218 17.41 10.41 -1.52
C ASN A 218 16.33 9.99 -0.51
N THR A 219 16.25 8.70 -0.18
CA THR A 219 15.19 8.14 0.67
C THR A 219 15.72 7.75 2.04
N ILE A 220 15.09 8.26 3.09
CA ILE A 220 15.31 7.82 4.48
C ILE A 220 14.20 6.83 4.83
N VAL A 221 14.56 5.57 5.00
CA VAL A 221 13.65 4.52 5.47
C VAL A 221 13.65 4.51 6.99
N LEU A 222 12.51 4.84 7.60
CA LEU A 222 12.28 4.71 9.04
C LEU A 222 11.62 3.35 9.30
N ALA A 223 12.39 2.44 9.88
CA ALA A 223 11.89 1.10 10.19
C ALA A 223 12.15 0.74 11.66
N PRO A 224 11.25 -0.02 12.30
CA PRO A 224 11.46 -0.47 13.67
C PRO A 224 12.66 -1.43 13.72
N ASN A 225 13.44 -1.29 14.82
CA ASN A 225 14.54 -2.21 15.09
C ASN A 225 14.00 -3.63 15.29
N PRO A 226 14.55 -4.67 14.63
CA PRO A 226 14.11 -6.07 14.80
C PRO A 226 14.11 -6.54 16.26
N GLU A 227 15.06 -6.10 17.10
CA GLU A 227 15.08 -6.46 18.51
C GLU A 227 13.92 -5.83 19.29
N TRP A 228 13.57 -4.58 18.97
CA TRP A 228 12.36 -3.96 19.50
C TRP A 228 11.09 -4.70 19.05
N VAL A 229 10.99 -5.13 17.79
CA VAL A 229 9.85 -5.91 17.30
C VAL A 229 9.65 -7.20 18.11
N LYS A 230 10.74 -7.86 18.54
CA LYS A 230 10.66 -9.07 19.39
C LYS A 230 10.04 -8.82 20.77
N THR A 231 10.05 -7.57 21.25
CA THR A 231 9.44 -7.21 22.54
C THR A 231 7.93 -7.04 22.47
N LEU A 232 7.38 -6.91 21.25
CA LEU A 232 5.95 -6.78 21.02
C LEU A 232 5.20 -8.09 21.32
N PRO A 233 3.89 -8.03 21.58
CA PRO A 233 3.07 -9.23 21.70
C PRO A 233 3.28 -10.13 20.46
N ASN A 234 3.41 -11.43 20.71
CA ASN A 234 3.71 -12.46 19.69
C ASN A 234 5.10 -12.27 19.00
N GLY A 235 5.98 -11.39 19.49
CA GLY A 235 7.31 -11.15 18.93
C GLY A 235 7.31 -10.62 17.50
N LYS A 236 6.22 -9.96 17.09
CA LYS A 236 6.04 -9.44 15.72
C LYS A 236 5.15 -8.22 15.66
N LEU A 237 5.24 -7.48 14.57
CA LEU A 237 4.24 -6.47 14.25
C LEU A 237 2.87 -7.13 13.94
N PRO A 238 1.74 -6.49 14.31
CA PRO A 238 0.42 -6.93 13.88
C PRO A 238 0.34 -7.11 12.36
N ASP A 239 -0.29 -8.19 11.93
CA ASP A 239 -0.49 -8.46 10.50
C ASP A 239 -1.81 -9.22 10.23
N ARG A 240 -2.15 -9.36 8.93
CA ARG A 240 -3.38 -10.04 8.51
C ARG A 240 -3.49 -11.51 8.93
N LYS A 241 -2.39 -12.18 9.30
CA LYS A 241 -2.45 -13.56 9.80
C LYS A 241 -3.14 -13.61 11.16
N ASP A 242 -3.14 -12.49 11.89
CA ASP A 242 -3.79 -12.41 13.18
C ASP A 242 -5.32 -12.60 13.08
N PHE A 243 -5.94 -12.26 11.94
CA PHE A 243 -7.35 -12.59 11.70
C PHE A 243 -7.63 -14.09 11.76
N MET A 244 -6.68 -14.91 11.31
CA MET A 244 -6.79 -16.37 11.41
C MET A 244 -6.34 -16.88 12.77
N THR A 245 -5.29 -16.30 13.35
CA THR A 245 -4.74 -16.71 14.66
C THR A 245 -5.74 -16.48 15.78
N TYR A 246 -6.45 -15.36 15.74
CA TYR A 246 -7.44 -14.97 16.74
C TYR A 246 -8.89 -15.22 16.30
N ASP A 247 -9.13 -15.86 15.17
CA ASP A 247 -10.42 -16.22 14.56
C ASP A 247 -11.67 -15.76 15.35
N ARG A 248 -11.98 -16.44 16.46
CA ARG A 248 -13.12 -16.14 17.34
C ARG A 248 -12.78 -15.28 18.57
N ASP A 249 -11.53 -14.89 18.74
CA ASP A 249 -11.06 -14.08 19.86
C ASP A 249 -10.74 -12.65 19.40
N LEU A 250 -11.78 -11.93 18.98
CA LEU A 250 -11.64 -10.51 18.59
C LEU A 250 -11.04 -9.67 19.74
N ALA A 251 -11.45 -9.92 20.99
CA ALA A 251 -10.96 -9.16 22.14
C ALA A 251 -9.45 -9.37 22.36
N GLY A 252 -8.96 -10.60 22.21
CA GLY A 252 -7.54 -10.91 22.26
C GLY A 252 -6.75 -10.22 21.16
N ARG A 253 -7.25 -10.25 19.92
CA ARG A 253 -6.63 -9.54 18.79
C ARG A 253 -6.57 -8.02 19.03
N VAL A 254 -7.67 -7.42 19.41
CA VAL A 254 -7.75 -5.98 19.71
C VAL A 254 -6.76 -5.61 20.82
N LYS A 255 -6.66 -6.40 21.89
CA LYS A 255 -5.70 -6.16 22.97
C LYS A 255 -4.25 -6.18 22.46
N VAL A 256 -3.90 -7.18 21.67
CA VAL A 256 -2.53 -7.33 21.11
C VAL A 256 -2.20 -6.16 20.18
N TRP A 257 -3.12 -5.81 19.28
CA TRP A 257 -2.91 -4.72 18.32
C TRP A 257 -2.82 -3.36 19.01
N ASN A 258 -3.69 -3.06 19.98
CA ASN A 258 -3.60 -1.85 20.78
C ASN A 258 -2.29 -1.77 21.58
N THR A 259 -1.77 -2.91 22.06
CA THR A 259 -0.48 -2.93 22.78
C THR A 259 0.65 -2.58 21.83
N ALA A 260 0.66 -3.14 20.62
CA ALA A 260 1.67 -2.81 19.62
C ALA A 260 1.57 -1.34 19.14
N ALA A 261 0.35 -0.83 18.91
CA ALA A 261 0.12 0.56 18.52
C ALA A 261 0.65 1.54 19.59
N ARG A 262 0.35 1.30 20.87
CA ARG A 262 0.88 2.13 21.97
C ARG A 262 2.39 2.05 22.06
N ALA A 263 2.98 0.86 21.92
CA ALA A 263 4.43 0.70 21.95
C ALA A 263 5.11 1.45 20.79
N SER A 264 4.44 1.63 19.65
CA SER A 264 4.99 2.35 18.51
C SER A 264 5.20 3.85 18.76
N GLN A 265 4.61 4.43 19.83
CA GLN A 265 4.88 5.81 20.23
C GLN A 265 6.38 6.03 20.49
N GLN A 266 7.06 5.04 21.05
CA GLN A 266 8.52 5.08 21.25
C GLN A 266 9.27 5.39 19.95
N LEU A 267 8.83 4.81 18.81
CA LEU A 267 9.50 5.04 17.52
C LEU A 267 9.35 6.51 17.07
N ALA A 268 8.17 7.09 17.30
CA ALA A 268 7.94 8.51 17.00
C ALA A 268 8.78 9.43 17.89
N ASP A 269 8.88 9.11 19.18
CA ASP A 269 9.66 9.88 20.16
C ASP A 269 11.15 9.83 19.83
N GLU A 270 11.70 8.65 19.52
CA GLU A 270 13.09 8.48 19.11
C GLU A 270 13.42 9.24 17.82
N PHE A 271 12.52 9.19 16.83
CA PHE A 271 12.69 9.95 15.61
C PHE A 271 12.62 11.46 15.87
N GLY A 272 11.71 11.91 16.73
CA GLY A 272 11.60 13.32 17.15
C GLY A 272 12.86 13.82 17.84
N HIS A 273 13.48 13.02 18.71
CA HIS A 273 14.76 13.34 19.34
C HIS A 273 15.90 13.39 18.31
N TRP A 274 15.95 12.43 17.38
CA TRP A 274 16.96 12.43 16.32
C TRP A 274 16.87 13.67 15.43
N LEU A 275 15.67 14.14 15.10
CA LEU A 275 15.48 15.36 14.30
C LEU A 275 16.04 16.61 14.96
N GLN A 276 16.05 16.68 16.30
CA GLN A 276 16.63 17.82 17.04
C GLN A 276 18.16 17.81 17.00
N ASN A 277 18.78 16.63 17.01
CA ASN A 277 20.22 16.44 16.97
C ASN A 277 20.59 15.25 16.07
N PRO A 278 20.57 15.42 14.74
CA PRO A 278 20.83 14.34 13.82
C PRO A 278 22.24 13.78 13.97
N ILE A 279 22.35 12.51 14.33
CA ILE A 279 23.60 11.78 14.44
C ILE A 279 23.72 10.86 13.24
N SER A 280 24.67 11.15 12.34
CA SER A 280 24.86 10.40 11.10
C SER A 280 25.23 8.93 11.32
N SER A 281 25.89 8.59 12.44
CA SER A 281 26.24 7.21 12.79
C SER A 281 25.01 6.32 13.11
N MET A 282 23.84 6.92 13.35
CA MET A 282 22.58 6.18 13.51
C MET A 282 21.91 5.85 12.17
N VAL A 283 22.36 6.49 11.09
CA VAL A 283 21.87 6.20 9.73
C VAL A 283 22.75 5.11 9.13
N GLN A 284 22.12 4.02 8.73
CA GLN A 284 22.82 2.89 8.12
C GLN A 284 22.49 2.83 6.62
N PRO A 285 23.41 2.40 5.77
CA PRO A 285 23.08 2.08 4.37
C PRO A 285 21.98 1.02 4.29
N LEU A 286 21.16 1.15 3.28
CA LEU A 286 20.02 0.25 3.02
C LEU A 286 20.49 -1.08 2.45
#